data_237ee584b3915a230d93d960929ac2c9
#
_entry.id   237ee584b3915a230d93d960929ac2c9
#
_cell.length_a   1.000
_cell.length_b   1.000
_cell.length_c   1.000
_cell.angle_alpha   90.00
_cell.angle_beta   90.00
_cell.angle_gamma   90.00
#
_symmetry.space_group_name_H-M   'P 1'
#
loop_
_entity.id
_entity.type
_entity.pdbx_description
1 polymer ?
#
loop_
_entity_poly.entity_id
_entity_poly.type
_entity_poly.pdbx_seq_one_letter_code
_entity_poly.pdbx_strand_id
1 'polypeptide(L)'
;RIYYVVFRWDLYKDDLLSIFNIRQGGLAIYGGVIAAIITTFVFAKVRKLSFPLLCDTAGLGLILGQAIGRWGNFCNREAFGDYYDGLFAMQLPVSAVRTSDLTEKLMSHTTVIDGVEYISVHPTFLYESFWNLCLFILLMLYFKHRKFDGEVFLLYLLGYGIGRFWIESLRTDQLL
;
A
#
# COMPACT_ATOMS: atom_id res chain seq x y z
N ARG A 1 11.81 2.64 12.40
CA ARG A 1 13.26 2.85 12.36
C ARG A 1 14.03 1.78 13.13
N ILE A 2 13.65 1.51 14.39
CA ILE A 2 14.32 0.48 15.22
C ILE A 2 14.30 -0.88 14.50
N TYR A 3 13.14 -1.29 13.98
CA TYR A 3 13.01 -2.52 13.22
C TYR A 3 14.00 -2.58 12.04
N TYR A 4 14.06 -1.52 11.25
CA TYR A 4 14.98 -1.44 10.10
C TYR A 4 16.44 -1.53 10.53
N VAL A 5 16.85 -0.80 11.59
CA VAL A 5 18.20 -0.80 12.12
C VAL A 5 18.63 -2.19 12.61
N VAL A 6 17.74 -2.92 13.30
CA VAL A 6 18.02 -4.27 13.79
C VAL A 6 18.30 -5.24 12.62
N PHE A 7 17.50 -5.18 11.54
CA PHE A 7 17.66 -6.07 10.38
C PHE A 7 18.76 -5.64 9.41
N ARG A 8 19.23 -4.41 9.51
CA ARG A 8 20.30 -3.85 8.67
C ARG A 8 21.42 -3.27 9.51
N TRP A 9 21.75 -3.97 10.60
CA TRP A 9 22.78 -3.55 11.57
C TRP A 9 24.13 -3.23 10.93
N ASP A 10 24.49 -3.95 9.87
CA ASP A 10 25.75 -3.72 9.14
C ASP A 10 25.91 -2.28 8.60
N LEU A 11 24.81 -1.58 8.33
CA LEU A 11 24.83 -0.19 7.85
C LEU A 11 25.04 0.83 8.98
N TYR A 12 24.87 0.44 10.24
CA TYR A 12 24.83 1.36 11.40
C TYR A 12 25.91 1.09 12.45
N LYS A 13 26.57 -0.07 12.41
CA LYS A 13 27.58 -0.47 13.40
C LYS A 13 28.75 0.50 13.50
N ASP A 14 29.13 1.15 12.37
CA ASP A 14 30.29 2.03 12.29
C ASP A 14 29.94 3.51 12.55
N ASP A 15 28.65 3.87 12.48
CA ASP A 15 28.13 5.22 12.79
C ASP A 15 26.76 5.14 13.46
N LEU A 16 26.76 5.04 14.79
CA LEU A 16 25.54 4.94 15.58
C LEU A 16 24.67 6.21 15.53
N LEU A 17 25.24 7.38 15.23
CA LEU A 17 24.47 8.63 15.14
C LEU A 17 23.58 8.63 13.91
N SER A 18 23.94 7.92 12.86
CA SER A 18 23.13 7.78 11.65
C SER A 18 21.77 7.09 11.90
N ILE A 19 21.63 6.36 13.03
CA ILE A 19 20.35 5.75 13.44
C ILE A 19 19.24 6.82 13.60
N PHE A 20 19.59 8.00 14.06
CA PHE A 20 18.64 9.10 14.27
C PHE A 20 18.33 9.89 12.99
N ASN A 21 19.10 9.67 11.92
CA ASN A 21 18.89 10.38 10.65
C ASN A 21 17.79 9.70 9.80
N ILE A 22 16.53 10.01 10.11
CA ILE A 22 15.37 9.47 9.39
C ILE A 22 15.17 10.09 7.99
N ARG A 23 15.83 11.21 7.68
CA ARG A 23 15.70 11.87 6.37
C ARG A 23 16.35 11.09 5.23
N GLN A 24 17.32 10.25 5.54
CA GLN A 24 17.98 9.35 4.59
C GLN A 24 17.18 8.07 4.30
N GLY A 25 15.95 7.99 4.78
CA GLY A 25 15.14 6.77 4.65
C GLY A 25 15.46 5.75 5.74
N GLY A 26 15.39 4.45 5.42
CA GLY A 26 15.65 3.38 6.38
C GLY A 26 14.52 3.21 7.40
N LEU A 27 13.28 3.24 6.94
CA LEU A 27 12.08 2.97 7.71
C LEU A 27 11.45 1.66 7.20
N ALA A 28 11.02 0.80 8.12
CA ALA A 28 10.33 -0.43 7.76
C ALA A 28 8.85 -0.35 8.16
N ILE A 29 7.99 -0.72 7.22
CA ILE A 29 6.54 -0.78 7.43
C ILE A 29 6.18 -1.68 8.61
N TYR A 30 6.84 -2.83 8.73
CA TYR A 30 6.59 -3.77 9.84
C TYR A 30 6.83 -3.15 11.22
N GLY A 31 7.84 -2.30 11.35
CA GLY A 31 8.07 -1.55 12.59
C GLY A 31 6.90 -0.64 12.96
N GLY A 32 6.32 0.03 11.95
CA GLY A 32 5.12 0.85 12.13
C GLY A 32 3.89 0.03 12.54
N VAL A 33 3.67 -1.12 11.89
CA VAL A 33 2.54 -2.02 12.20
C VAL A 33 2.65 -2.55 13.64
N ILE A 34 3.82 -3.05 14.04
CA ILE A 34 4.06 -3.55 15.40
C ILE A 34 3.82 -2.43 16.42
N ALA A 35 4.36 -1.24 16.18
CA ALA A 35 4.19 -0.10 17.07
C ALA A 35 2.71 0.31 17.18
N ALA A 36 1.96 0.31 16.07
CA ALA A 36 0.53 0.62 16.07
C ALA A 36 -0.27 -0.38 16.90
N ILE A 37 0.00 -1.68 16.77
CA ILE A 37 -0.67 -2.73 17.55
C ILE A 37 -0.37 -2.55 19.05
N ILE A 38 0.90 -2.39 19.42
CA ILE A 38 1.30 -2.21 20.82
C ILE A 38 0.67 -0.93 21.39
N THR A 39 0.74 0.18 20.67
CA THR A 39 0.17 1.46 21.12
C THR A 39 -1.34 1.36 21.31
N THR A 40 -2.06 0.75 20.35
CA THR A 40 -3.51 0.56 20.45
C THR A 40 -3.87 -0.33 21.64
N PHE A 41 -3.09 -1.39 21.88
CA PHE A 41 -3.32 -2.29 23.00
C PHE A 41 -3.09 -1.59 24.36
N VAL A 42 -1.97 -0.86 24.49
CA VAL A 42 -1.66 -0.09 25.69
C VAL A 42 -2.72 0.99 25.92
N PHE A 43 -3.09 1.72 24.89
CA PHE A 43 -4.15 2.74 24.95
C PHE A 43 -5.50 2.15 25.39
N ALA A 44 -5.88 1.00 24.82
CA ALA A 44 -7.09 0.29 25.21
C ALA A 44 -7.10 -0.04 26.73
N LYS A 45 -6.00 -0.59 27.23
CA LYS A 45 -5.84 -0.93 28.66
C LYS A 45 -5.90 0.31 29.57
N VAL A 46 -5.14 1.36 29.23
CA VAL A 46 -5.07 2.58 30.05
C VAL A 46 -6.42 3.29 30.10
N ARG A 47 -7.12 3.34 28.95
CA ARG A 47 -8.43 4.01 28.83
C ARG A 47 -9.61 3.09 29.14
N LYS A 48 -9.37 1.81 29.48
CA LYS A 48 -10.40 0.78 29.76
C LYS A 48 -11.41 0.65 28.60
N LEU A 49 -10.90 0.72 27.35
CA LEU A 49 -11.69 0.55 26.13
C LEU A 49 -11.53 -0.88 25.58
N SER A 50 -12.53 -1.33 24.83
CA SER A 50 -12.45 -2.60 24.09
C SER A 50 -11.39 -2.49 22.99
N PHE A 51 -10.34 -3.33 23.04
CA PHE A 51 -9.31 -3.36 21.99
C PHE A 51 -9.90 -3.73 20.62
N PRO A 52 -10.76 -4.77 20.50
CA PRO A 52 -11.40 -5.08 19.21
C PRO A 52 -12.24 -3.94 18.65
N LEU A 53 -12.94 -3.17 19.49
CA LEU A 53 -13.70 -2.00 19.04
C LEU A 53 -12.78 -0.89 18.47
N LEU A 54 -11.61 -0.70 19.08
CA LEU A 54 -10.61 0.23 18.53
C LEU A 54 -10.08 -0.26 17.18
N CYS A 55 -9.91 -1.57 17.02
CA CYS A 55 -9.52 -2.17 15.74
C CYS A 55 -10.59 -1.94 14.67
N ASP A 56 -11.89 -2.03 14.99
CA ASP A 56 -12.98 -1.74 14.05
C ASP A 56 -12.88 -0.30 13.52
N THR A 57 -12.65 0.66 14.43
CA THR A 57 -12.48 2.06 14.04
C THR A 57 -11.21 2.29 13.24
N ALA A 58 -10.11 1.66 13.65
CA ALA A 58 -8.83 1.75 12.96
C ALA A 58 -8.91 1.13 11.56
N GLY A 59 -9.62 0.01 11.38
CA GLY A 59 -9.84 -0.65 10.09
C GLY A 59 -10.50 0.28 9.05
N LEU A 60 -11.50 1.05 9.47
CA LEU A 60 -12.14 2.05 8.61
C LEU A 60 -11.17 3.16 8.19
N GLY A 61 -10.35 3.64 9.13
CA GLY A 61 -9.32 4.63 8.83
C GLY A 61 -8.23 4.08 7.91
N LEU A 62 -7.81 2.82 8.12
CA LEU A 62 -6.78 2.16 7.32
C LEU A 62 -7.24 1.98 5.88
N ILE A 63 -8.45 1.44 5.64
CA ILE A 63 -8.94 1.20 4.28
C ILE A 63 -9.12 2.51 3.48
N LEU A 64 -9.60 3.57 4.14
CA LEU A 64 -9.70 4.89 3.52
C LEU A 64 -8.30 5.47 3.22
N GLY A 65 -7.38 5.36 4.18
CA GLY A 65 -6.00 5.78 3.99
C GLY A 65 -5.30 5.02 2.86
N GLN A 66 -5.58 3.72 2.72
CA GLN A 66 -5.08 2.91 1.61
C GLN A 66 -5.67 3.36 0.27
N ALA A 67 -6.98 3.65 0.19
CA ALA A 67 -7.61 4.16 -1.02
C ALA A 67 -6.94 5.47 -1.51
N ILE A 68 -6.71 6.41 -0.59
CA ILE A 68 -6.05 7.69 -0.90
C ILE A 68 -4.56 7.47 -1.21
N GLY A 69 -3.88 6.62 -0.44
CA GLY A 69 -2.44 6.36 -0.57
C GLY A 69 -2.04 5.80 -1.95
N ARG A 70 -2.95 5.08 -2.64
CA ARG A 70 -2.70 4.57 -4.01
C ARG A 70 -2.49 5.68 -5.04
N TRP A 71 -3.02 6.86 -4.82
CA TRP A 71 -2.74 8.02 -5.67
C TRP A 71 -1.29 8.51 -5.53
N GLY A 72 -0.63 8.20 -4.41
CA GLY A 72 0.81 8.39 -4.26
C GLY A 72 1.62 7.54 -5.24
N ASN A 73 1.23 6.27 -5.46
CA ASN A 73 1.86 5.42 -6.47
C ASN A 73 1.71 5.97 -7.89
N PHE A 74 0.54 6.55 -8.21
CA PHE A 74 0.34 7.25 -9.47
C PHE A 74 1.29 8.44 -9.63
N CYS A 75 1.39 9.29 -8.62
CA CYS A 75 2.31 10.44 -8.64
C CYS A 75 3.78 10.01 -8.75
N ASN A 76 4.16 8.92 -8.09
CA ASN A 76 5.51 8.37 -8.12
C ASN A 76 5.79 7.51 -9.37
N ARG A 77 4.78 7.22 -10.20
CA ARG A 77 4.88 6.35 -11.38
C ARG A 77 5.45 4.96 -11.05
N GLU A 78 4.94 4.37 -9.97
CA GLU A 78 5.36 3.06 -9.47
C GLU A 78 4.16 2.13 -9.22
N ALA A 79 4.42 0.83 -9.02
CA ALA A 79 3.40 -0.16 -8.68
C ALA A 79 2.27 -0.26 -9.73
N PHE A 80 2.58 -0.06 -10.98
CA PHE A 80 1.67 -0.25 -12.11
C PHE A 80 1.62 -1.74 -12.55
N GLY A 81 0.64 -2.08 -13.39
CA GLY A 81 0.50 -3.44 -13.90
C GLY A 81 1.24 -3.67 -15.21
N ASP A 82 1.06 -4.88 -15.77
CA ASP A 82 1.62 -5.28 -17.05
C ASP A 82 1.04 -4.48 -18.23
N TYR A 83 1.56 -4.74 -19.44
CA TYR A 83 1.09 -4.12 -20.68
C TYR A 83 -0.43 -4.22 -20.81
N TYR A 84 -1.03 -3.09 -21.13
CA TYR A 84 -2.46 -2.97 -21.34
C TYR A 84 -2.76 -1.82 -22.32
N ASP A 85 -3.59 -2.13 -23.33
CA ASP A 85 -4.01 -1.16 -24.37
C ASP A 85 -5.53 -1.04 -24.39
N GLY A 86 -6.15 -0.85 -23.25
CA GLY A 86 -7.61 -0.69 -23.11
C GLY A 86 -8.01 0.74 -22.75
N LEU A 87 -9.33 0.96 -22.57
CA LEU A 87 -9.95 2.26 -22.33
C LEU A 87 -9.34 3.04 -21.14
N PHE A 88 -8.84 2.34 -20.13
CA PHE A 88 -8.24 2.94 -18.92
C PHE A 88 -6.71 2.78 -18.88
N ALA A 89 -6.09 2.48 -20.02
CA ALA A 89 -4.64 2.35 -20.07
C ALA A 89 -3.93 3.62 -19.60
N MET A 90 -2.94 3.45 -18.70
CA MET A 90 -2.11 4.54 -18.23
C MET A 90 -0.84 4.61 -19.06
N GLN A 91 -0.59 5.75 -19.69
CA GLN A 91 0.63 6.00 -20.47
C GLN A 91 1.69 6.65 -19.58
N LEU A 92 2.87 6.05 -19.53
CA LEU A 92 4.00 6.55 -18.76
C LEU A 92 5.22 6.74 -19.67
N PRO A 93 5.91 7.89 -19.60
CA PRO A 93 7.18 8.06 -20.29
C PRO A 93 8.22 7.07 -19.75
N VAL A 94 8.90 6.33 -20.62
CA VAL A 94 9.93 5.35 -20.23
C VAL A 94 11.01 5.99 -19.38
N SER A 95 11.42 7.21 -19.71
CA SER A 95 12.43 7.99 -18.97
C SER A 95 12.03 8.34 -17.52
N ALA A 96 10.74 8.27 -17.20
CA ALA A 96 10.20 8.67 -15.89
C ALA A 96 9.87 7.48 -14.99
N VAL A 97 10.10 6.26 -15.47
CA VAL A 97 9.86 5.00 -14.77
C VAL A 97 11.20 4.41 -14.32
N ARG A 98 11.22 3.71 -13.18
CA ARG A 98 12.43 3.03 -12.70
C ARG A 98 12.80 1.89 -13.65
N THR A 99 14.07 1.77 -13.97
CA THR A 99 14.58 0.71 -14.87
C THR A 99 14.26 -0.70 -14.36
N SER A 100 14.18 -0.88 -13.05
CA SER A 100 13.79 -2.16 -12.42
C SER A 100 12.35 -2.60 -12.74
N ASP A 101 11.48 -1.65 -13.06
CA ASP A 101 10.06 -1.89 -13.25
C ASP A 101 9.70 -2.05 -14.75
N LEU A 102 10.70 -1.87 -15.63
CA LEU A 102 10.57 -2.04 -17.07
C LEU A 102 10.83 -3.50 -17.44
N THR A 103 9.78 -4.23 -17.78
CA THR A 103 9.89 -5.61 -18.29
C THR A 103 10.14 -5.62 -19.79
N GLU A 104 10.73 -6.71 -20.32
CA GLU A 104 10.93 -6.90 -21.77
C GLU A 104 9.62 -6.77 -22.55
N LYS A 105 8.52 -7.26 -21.97
CA LYS A 105 7.18 -7.16 -22.56
C LYS A 105 6.71 -5.72 -22.70
N LEU A 106 6.95 -4.87 -21.70
CA LEU A 106 6.63 -3.44 -21.77
C LEU A 106 7.45 -2.73 -22.83
N MET A 107 8.75 -3.06 -22.91
CA MET A 107 9.66 -2.46 -23.88
C MET A 107 9.36 -2.88 -25.32
N SER A 108 8.78 -4.07 -25.55
CA SER A 108 8.37 -4.51 -26.88
C SER A 108 7.11 -3.82 -27.41
N HIS A 109 6.35 -3.10 -26.57
CA HIS A 109 5.10 -2.43 -26.91
C HIS A 109 5.14 -0.93 -26.61
N THR A 110 6.31 -0.32 -26.76
CA THR A 110 6.45 1.14 -26.60
C THR A 110 5.82 1.87 -27.80
N THR A 111 5.22 3.02 -27.51
CA THR A 111 4.70 3.96 -28.51
C THR A 111 5.46 5.27 -28.43
N VAL A 112 5.81 5.85 -29.60
CA VAL A 112 6.48 7.14 -29.64
C VAL A 112 5.45 8.23 -29.93
N ILE A 113 5.31 9.18 -29.00
CA ILE A 113 4.43 10.34 -29.11
C ILE A 113 5.30 11.59 -28.95
N ASP A 114 5.29 12.47 -29.92
CA ASP A 114 6.09 13.73 -29.91
C ASP A 114 7.60 13.51 -29.61
N GLY A 115 8.17 12.39 -30.09
CA GLY A 115 9.58 12.07 -29.89
C GLY A 115 9.92 11.49 -28.50
N VAL A 116 8.91 11.22 -27.66
CA VAL A 116 9.06 10.56 -26.34
C VAL A 116 8.48 9.16 -26.40
N GLU A 117 9.22 8.19 -25.88
CA GLU A 117 8.76 6.79 -25.75
C GLU A 117 7.86 6.63 -24.53
N TYR A 118 6.69 6.03 -24.73
CA TYR A 118 5.71 5.71 -23.69
C TYR A 118 5.45 4.22 -23.62
N ILE A 119 5.25 3.73 -22.40
CA ILE A 119 4.66 2.42 -22.12
C ILE A 119 3.18 2.58 -21.76
N SER A 120 2.37 1.60 -22.13
CA SER A 120 0.94 1.53 -21.80
C SER A 120 0.69 0.40 -20.83
N VAL A 121 0.13 0.70 -19.64
CA VAL A 121 0.07 -0.22 -18.50
C VAL A 121 -1.29 -0.23 -17.81
N HIS A 122 -1.58 -1.30 -17.07
CA HIS A 122 -2.74 -1.34 -16.18
C HIS A 122 -2.60 -0.32 -15.04
N PRO A 123 -3.59 0.56 -14.82
CA PRO A 123 -3.60 1.52 -13.71
C PRO A 123 -4.01 0.82 -12.40
N THR A 124 -3.15 -0.04 -11.86
CA THR A 124 -3.44 -0.82 -10.65
C THR A 124 -3.76 0.05 -9.45
N PHE A 125 -3.17 1.27 -9.37
CA PHE A 125 -3.49 2.25 -8.35
C PHE A 125 -5.00 2.61 -8.34
N LEU A 126 -5.60 2.75 -9.53
CA LEU A 126 -7.01 3.09 -9.69
C LEU A 126 -7.90 1.91 -9.27
N TYR A 127 -7.53 0.69 -9.67
CA TYR A 127 -8.27 -0.52 -9.29
C TYR A 127 -8.26 -0.73 -7.78
N GLU A 128 -7.09 -0.61 -7.14
CA GLU A 128 -6.98 -0.72 -5.69
C GLU A 128 -7.70 0.42 -4.95
N SER A 129 -7.57 1.66 -5.44
CA SER A 129 -8.26 2.80 -4.83
C SER A 129 -9.77 2.63 -4.89
N PHE A 130 -10.31 2.23 -6.06
CA PHE A 130 -11.73 1.99 -6.24
C PHE A 130 -12.24 0.82 -5.37
N TRP A 131 -11.52 -0.32 -5.35
CA TRP A 131 -11.85 -1.45 -4.51
C TRP A 131 -11.90 -1.07 -3.03
N ASN A 132 -10.86 -0.40 -2.56
CA ASN A 132 -10.76 0.03 -1.16
C ASN A 132 -11.85 1.05 -0.79
N LEU A 133 -12.21 1.95 -1.70
CA LEU A 133 -13.30 2.90 -1.50
C LEU A 133 -14.66 2.19 -1.41
N CYS A 134 -14.93 1.24 -2.29
CA CYS A 134 -16.14 0.42 -2.23
C CYS A 134 -16.22 -0.37 -0.92
N LEU A 135 -15.12 -1.01 -0.53
CA LEU A 135 -15.03 -1.74 0.72
C LEU A 135 -15.22 -0.82 1.94
N PHE A 136 -14.63 0.38 1.93
CA PHE A 136 -14.86 1.38 2.97
C PHE A 136 -16.33 1.74 3.11
N ILE A 137 -17.02 2.02 2.00
CA ILE A 137 -18.45 2.36 2.02
C ILE A 137 -19.28 1.20 2.58
N LEU A 138 -19.02 -0.03 2.15
CA LEU A 138 -19.70 -1.23 2.64
C LEU A 138 -19.49 -1.42 4.15
N LEU A 139 -18.28 -1.28 4.64
CA LEU A 139 -17.96 -1.40 6.05
C LEU A 139 -18.60 -0.28 6.88
N MET A 140 -18.63 0.95 6.37
CA MET A 140 -19.31 2.07 7.02
C MET A 140 -20.81 1.83 7.17
N LEU A 141 -21.47 1.34 6.12
CA LEU A 141 -22.90 0.98 6.17
C LEU A 141 -23.15 -0.18 7.13
N TYR A 142 -22.26 -1.18 7.13
CA TYR A 142 -22.35 -2.34 8.00
C TYR A 142 -22.03 -2.03 9.45
N PHE A 143 -21.24 -1.02 9.75
CA PHE A 143 -20.72 -0.71 11.10
C PHE A 143 -21.79 -0.68 12.18
N LYS A 144 -22.98 -0.16 11.88
CA LYS A 144 -24.12 -0.11 12.79
C LYS A 144 -24.78 -1.48 13.05
N HIS A 145 -24.54 -2.45 12.19
CA HIS A 145 -25.16 -3.79 12.23
C HIS A 145 -24.21 -4.85 12.78
N ARG A 146 -23.00 -4.45 13.22
CA ARG A 146 -22.03 -5.41 13.76
C ARG A 146 -22.60 -6.18 14.94
N LYS A 147 -22.27 -7.45 15.03
CA LYS A 147 -22.77 -8.38 16.07
C LYS A 147 -21.83 -8.45 17.27
N PHE A 148 -20.54 -8.20 17.07
CA PHE A 148 -19.50 -8.21 18.11
C PHE A 148 -18.39 -7.21 17.79
N ASP A 149 -17.63 -6.82 18.83
CA ASP A 149 -16.48 -5.94 18.67
C ASP A 149 -15.36 -6.66 17.93
N GLY A 150 -14.79 -6.03 16.90
CA GLY A 150 -13.75 -6.61 16.04
C GLY A 150 -14.27 -7.19 14.73
N GLU A 151 -15.59 -7.33 14.56
CA GLU A 151 -16.19 -7.89 13.35
C GLU A 151 -15.85 -7.07 12.09
N VAL A 152 -15.95 -5.75 12.19
CA VAL A 152 -15.66 -4.85 11.06
C VAL A 152 -14.21 -4.91 10.67
N PHE A 153 -13.29 -5.06 11.64
CA PHE A 153 -11.87 -5.23 11.37
C PHE A 153 -11.57 -6.55 10.65
N LEU A 154 -12.22 -7.64 11.05
CA LEU A 154 -12.09 -8.94 10.36
C LEU A 154 -12.62 -8.86 8.93
N LEU A 155 -13.76 -8.21 8.71
CA LEU A 155 -14.30 -7.98 7.36
C LEU A 155 -13.39 -7.10 6.51
N TYR A 156 -12.75 -6.08 7.13
CA TYR A 156 -11.72 -5.28 6.47
C TYR A 156 -10.55 -6.16 6.00
N LEU A 157 -10.00 -7.00 6.89
CA LEU A 157 -8.88 -7.88 6.53
C LEU A 157 -9.25 -8.84 5.41
N LEU A 158 -10.44 -9.44 5.48
CA LEU A 158 -10.95 -10.34 4.44
C LEU A 158 -11.12 -9.60 3.11
N GLY A 159 -11.84 -8.49 3.09
CA GLY A 159 -12.13 -7.74 1.87
C GLY A 159 -10.88 -7.14 1.24
N TYR A 160 -9.96 -6.62 2.05
CA TYR A 160 -8.65 -6.15 1.58
C TYR A 160 -7.80 -7.30 1.01
N GLY A 161 -7.77 -8.44 1.70
CA GLY A 161 -7.04 -9.63 1.23
C GLY A 161 -7.54 -10.13 -0.12
N ILE A 162 -8.87 -10.19 -0.32
CA ILE A 162 -9.47 -10.55 -1.61
C ILE A 162 -9.05 -9.55 -2.70
N GLY A 163 -9.15 -8.25 -2.43
CA GLY A 163 -8.73 -7.21 -3.37
C GLY A 163 -7.26 -7.32 -3.76
N ARG A 164 -6.38 -7.54 -2.78
CA ARG A 164 -4.94 -7.73 -3.03
C ARG A 164 -4.66 -8.96 -3.87
N PHE A 165 -5.35 -10.06 -3.61
CA PHE A 165 -5.10 -11.32 -4.31
C PHE A 165 -5.26 -11.19 -5.84
N TRP A 166 -6.35 -10.59 -6.32
CA TRP A 166 -6.56 -10.45 -7.76
C TRP A 166 -5.76 -9.29 -8.38
N ILE A 167 -5.56 -8.19 -7.65
CA ILE A 167 -4.80 -7.05 -8.17
C ILE A 167 -3.30 -7.39 -8.26
N GLU A 168 -2.77 -8.16 -7.29
CA GLU A 168 -1.37 -8.61 -7.31
C GLU A 168 -1.05 -9.44 -8.56
N SER A 169 -2.03 -10.21 -9.07
CA SER A 169 -1.85 -10.97 -10.31
C SER A 169 -1.66 -10.10 -11.56
N LEU A 170 -2.05 -8.82 -11.50
CA LEU A 170 -1.90 -7.86 -12.60
C LEU A 170 -0.61 -7.04 -12.50
N ARG A 171 0.12 -7.10 -11.37
CA ARG A 171 1.31 -6.29 -11.13
C ARG A 171 2.56 -6.92 -11.73
N THR A 172 3.47 -6.06 -12.21
CA THR A 172 4.79 -6.47 -12.70
C THR A 172 5.81 -6.63 -11.58
N ASP A 173 5.67 -5.87 -10.50
CA ASP A 173 6.54 -5.89 -9.31
C ASP A 173 5.92 -6.77 -8.22
N GLN A 174 5.85 -8.08 -8.44
CA GLN A 174 5.33 -9.02 -7.44
C GLN A 174 6.22 -9.02 -6.20
N LEU A 175 5.59 -8.84 -5.04
CA LEU A 175 6.24 -8.96 -3.73
C LEU A 175 6.45 -10.47 -3.42
N LEU A 176 7.53 -11.04 -3.94
CA LEU A 176 8.08 -12.33 -3.50
C LEU A 176 9.25 -12.11 -2.56
#